data_4263964e32d6eac94b5d45cea115adaf
#
_entry.id   4263964e32d6eac94b5d45cea115adaf
#
_cell.length_a   1.000
_cell.length_b   1.000
_cell.length_c   1.000
_cell.angle_alpha   90.00
_cell.angle_beta   90.00
_cell.angle_gamma   90.00
#
_symmetry.space_group_name_H-M   'P 1'
#
loop_
_entity.id
_entity.type
_entity.pdbx_description
1 polymer ?
#
loop_
_entity_poly.entity_id
_entity_poly.type
_entity_poly.pdbx_seq_one_letter_code
_entity_poly.pdbx_strand_id
1 'polypeptide(L)'
;RERIYVKGGVVSMNYTLNTIEEVLQDMKVGKPVIIVDDESRENEGDLIIAAEFATQENINFMVKYARGIVCTPMRREALEKFGIPAMVTKNTDNHETAFTVTVDHVDTTTGVSPAERAYTIQKLLDPSAKPQDFRRPGHVFPLVYKEGVVLVRQGHTEASIDLCRLAGLQEAAVICEIT
;
A
#
# COMPACT_ATOMS: atom_id res chain seq x y z
N ARG A 1 -15.79 14.85 -7.42
CA ARG A 1 -16.50 14.08 -8.46
C ARG A 1 -15.78 12.75 -8.58
N GLU A 2 -16.37 11.73 -7.99
CA GLU A 2 -15.90 10.34 -8.11
C GLU A 2 -16.16 9.86 -9.54
N ARG A 3 -15.16 9.25 -10.18
CA ARG A 3 -15.33 8.58 -11.47
C ARG A 3 -14.93 7.12 -11.31
N ILE A 4 -15.93 6.24 -11.39
CA ILE A 4 -15.77 4.79 -11.40
C ILE A 4 -15.80 4.35 -12.87
N TYR A 5 -14.89 3.46 -13.28
CA TYR A 5 -14.84 2.90 -14.64
C TYR A 5 -15.37 1.49 -14.68
N VAL A 6 -16.23 1.20 -15.67
CA VAL A 6 -16.75 -0.14 -15.97
C VAL A 6 -16.27 -0.55 -17.35
N LYS A 7 -15.67 -1.73 -17.46
CA LYS A 7 -15.20 -2.33 -18.70
C LYS A 7 -16.40 -2.79 -19.56
N GLY A 8 -16.55 -2.23 -20.77
CA GLY A 8 -17.57 -2.68 -21.73
C GLY A 8 -17.98 -1.58 -22.72
N GLY A 9 -17.25 -1.50 -23.85
CA GLY A 9 -17.59 -0.62 -24.99
C GLY A 9 -16.59 0.53 -25.14
N VAL A 10 -16.08 0.68 -26.36
CA VAL A 10 -15.16 1.78 -26.74
C VAL A 10 -15.91 3.11 -26.66
N VAL A 11 -15.81 3.78 -25.53
CA VAL A 11 -16.12 5.20 -25.41
C VAL A 11 -14.79 5.89 -25.23
N SER A 12 -14.32 6.57 -26.28
CA SER A 12 -13.19 7.49 -26.19
C SER A 12 -13.59 8.62 -25.25
N MET A 13 -13.30 8.45 -23.97
CA MET A 13 -13.35 9.56 -23.04
C MET A 13 -11.94 10.15 -22.92
N ASN A 14 -11.80 11.43 -23.22
CA ASN A 14 -10.57 12.17 -22.95
C ASN A 14 -10.45 12.30 -21.41
N TYR A 15 -9.61 11.46 -20.80
CA TYR A 15 -9.28 11.58 -19.37
C TYR A 15 -8.15 12.56 -19.21
N THR A 16 -8.33 13.52 -18.33
CA THR A 16 -7.23 14.32 -17.81
C THR A 16 -6.85 13.73 -16.45
N LEU A 17 -5.66 13.15 -16.38
CA LEU A 17 -5.10 12.74 -15.10
C LEU A 17 -4.80 13.99 -14.25
N ASN A 18 -4.93 13.84 -12.93
CA ASN A 18 -4.48 14.88 -12.02
C ASN A 18 -2.96 15.05 -12.08
N THR A 19 -2.47 16.24 -11.77
CA THR A 19 -1.04 16.47 -11.64
C THR A 19 -0.51 15.83 -10.35
N ILE A 20 0.80 15.59 -10.30
CA ILE A 20 1.44 15.07 -9.07
C ILE A 20 1.23 16.05 -7.90
N GLU A 21 1.28 17.34 -8.14
CA GLU A 21 1.04 18.37 -7.12
C GLU A 21 -0.35 18.26 -6.50
N GLU A 22 -1.39 18.02 -7.31
CA GLU A 22 -2.76 17.80 -6.83
C GLU A 22 -2.85 16.51 -5.99
N VAL A 23 -2.23 15.42 -6.47
CA VAL A 23 -2.16 14.15 -5.75
C VAL A 23 -1.49 14.33 -4.39
N LEU A 24 -0.36 15.06 -4.32
CA LEU A 24 0.36 15.34 -3.08
C LEU A 24 -0.50 16.13 -2.08
N GLN A 25 -1.35 17.07 -2.54
CA GLN A 25 -2.26 17.80 -1.65
C GLN A 25 -3.31 16.87 -1.04
N ASP A 26 -3.87 15.95 -1.83
CA ASP A 26 -4.85 14.98 -1.33
C ASP A 26 -4.21 13.98 -0.35
N MET A 27 -3.00 13.50 -0.64
CA MET A 27 -2.26 12.62 0.27
C MET A 27 -1.94 13.26 1.62
N LYS A 28 -1.54 14.55 1.63
CA LYS A 28 -1.25 15.30 2.87
C LYS A 28 -2.44 15.37 3.84
N VAL A 29 -3.65 15.27 3.34
CA VAL A 29 -4.87 15.30 4.17
C VAL A 29 -5.50 13.91 4.34
N GLY A 30 -4.78 12.85 3.97
CA GLY A 30 -5.20 11.46 4.18
C GLY A 30 -6.28 10.97 3.22
N LYS A 31 -6.46 11.63 2.06
CA LYS A 31 -7.37 11.13 1.04
C LYS A 31 -6.73 9.99 0.25
N PRO A 32 -7.47 8.92 -0.06
CA PRO A 32 -7.03 7.92 -1.02
C PRO A 32 -6.86 8.53 -2.42
N VAL A 33 -5.78 8.15 -3.10
CA VAL A 33 -5.51 8.50 -4.49
C VAL A 33 -5.43 7.23 -5.34
N ILE A 34 -5.66 7.34 -6.64
CA ILE A 34 -5.49 6.25 -7.59
C ILE A 34 -4.24 6.52 -8.42
N ILE A 35 -3.33 5.57 -8.42
CA ILE A 35 -2.16 5.57 -9.28
C ILE A 35 -2.32 4.44 -10.29
N VAL A 36 -2.08 4.75 -11.56
CA VAL A 36 -2.07 3.77 -12.65
C VAL A 36 -0.66 3.67 -13.20
N ASP A 37 -0.23 2.47 -13.53
CA ASP A 37 1.03 2.25 -14.20
C ASP A 37 0.87 2.14 -15.73
N ASP A 38 1.99 1.98 -16.42
CA ASP A 38 2.02 1.90 -17.88
C ASP A 38 1.32 0.64 -18.41
N GLU A 39 0.59 0.77 -19.52
CA GLU A 39 -0.10 -0.34 -20.19
C GLU A 39 0.83 -1.50 -20.55
N SER A 40 2.11 -1.23 -20.74
CA SER A 40 3.14 -2.24 -21.07
C SER A 40 3.68 -2.98 -19.83
N ARG A 41 3.33 -2.53 -18.59
CA ARG A 41 3.78 -3.14 -17.33
C ARG A 41 2.68 -4.05 -16.74
N GLU A 42 1.94 -3.60 -15.77
CA GLU A 42 0.83 -4.36 -15.17
C GLU A 42 -0.52 -3.92 -15.74
N ASN A 43 -0.59 -2.67 -16.22
CA ASN A 43 -1.83 -2.03 -16.69
C ASN A 43 -2.93 -2.10 -15.60
N GLU A 44 -2.54 -1.81 -14.39
CA GLU A 44 -3.38 -1.85 -13.20
C GLU A 44 -3.45 -0.48 -12.54
N GLY A 45 -4.44 -0.31 -11.68
CA GLY A 45 -4.57 0.87 -10.83
C GLY A 45 -4.66 0.44 -9.38
N ASP A 46 -3.93 1.15 -8.50
CA ASP A 46 -3.99 0.95 -7.07
C ASP A 46 -4.62 2.14 -6.36
N LEU A 47 -5.46 1.86 -5.37
CA LEU A 47 -5.78 2.82 -4.32
C LEU A 47 -4.59 2.93 -3.37
N ILE A 48 -4.14 4.16 -3.12
CA ILE A 48 -2.97 4.45 -2.28
C ILE A 48 -3.33 5.49 -1.22
N ILE A 49 -2.89 5.28 0.01
CA ILE A 49 -2.85 6.28 1.09
C ILE A 49 -1.50 6.20 1.80
N ALA A 50 -1.08 7.28 2.47
CA ALA A 50 0.02 7.18 3.41
C ALA A 50 -0.40 6.35 4.64
N ALA A 51 0.49 5.49 5.13
CA ALA A 51 0.15 4.53 6.18
C ALA A 51 -0.25 5.21 7.52
N GLU A 52 0.24 6.43 7.79
CA GLU A 52 -0.18 7.20 8.97
C GLU A 52 -1.67 7.57 8.95
N PHE A 53 -2.33 7.53 7.79
CA PHE A 53 -3.77 7.70 7.63
C PHE A 53 -4.53 6.38 7.46
N ALA A 54 -3.93 5.25 7.82
CA ALA A 54 -4.61 3.96 7.84
C ALA A 54 -5.65 3.94 8.97
N THR A 55 -6.86 4.42 8.68
CA THR A 55 -8.02 4.34 9.55
C THR A 55 -8.91 3.17 9.17
N GLN A 56 -9.82 2.78 10.06
CA GLN A 56 -10.83 1.76 9.74
C GLN A 56 -11.61 2.12 8.47
N GLU A 57 -11.98 3.39 8.33
CA GLU A 57 -12.76 3.91 7.19
C GLU A 57 -11.98 3.76 5.89
N ASN A 58 -10.70 4.16 5.88
CA ASN A 58 -9.84 4.08 4.70
C ASN A 58 -9.56 2.62 4.29
N ILE A 59 -9.27 1.74 5.25
CA ILE A 59 -9.06 0.32 4.97
C ILE A 59 -10.37 -0.32 4.47
N ASN A 60 -11.51 0.00 5.10
CA ASN A 60 -12.81 -0.48 4.63
C ASN A 60 -13.14 0.01 3.21
N PHE A 61 -12.79 1.26 2.88
CA PHE A 61 -12.95 1.80 1.53
C PHE A 61 -12.14 1.00 0.51
N MET A 62 -10.85 0.73 0.79
CA MET A 62 -9.99 -0.07 -0.07
C MET A 62 -10.55 -1.48 -0.29
N VAL A 63 -10.91 -2.18 0.78
CA VAL A 63 -11.46 -3.55 0.71
C VAL A 63 -12.77 -3.60 -0.08
N LYS A 64 -13.64 -2.61 0.12
CA LYS A 64 -14.94 -2.57 -0.54
C LYS A 64 -14.87 -2.20 -2.01
N TYR A 65 -14.01 -1.27 -2.37
CA TYR A 65 -14.02 -0.68 -3.71
C TYR A 65 -12.85 -1.12 -4.59
N ALA A 66 -11.66 -1.29 -4.05
CA ALA A 66 -10.52 -1.83 -4.82
C ALA A 66 -10.60 -3.36 -4.92
N ARG A 67 -10.82 -4.05 -3.81
CA ARG A 67 -11.00 -5.53 -3.73
C ARG A 67 -9.74 -6.36 -3.96
N GLY A 68 -8.60 -5.73 -4.13
CA GLY A 68 -7.29 -6.35 -4.18
C GLY A 68 -6.76 -6.72 -2.79
N ILE A 69 -5.47 -7.02 -2.71
CA ILE A 69 -4.78 -7.31 -1.45
C ILE A 69 -4.35 -6.00 -0.79
N VAL A 70 -4.70 -5.82 0.48
CA VAL A 70 -4.22 -4.65 1.25
C VAL A 70 -2.78 -4.88 1.64
N CYS A 71 -1.87 -4.18 0.96
CA CYS A 71 -0.43 -4.26 1.17
C CYS A 71 0.12 -3.00 1.84
N THR A 72 1.24 -3.14 2.54
CA THR A 72 1.86 -2.04 3.28
C THR A 72 3.33 -1.89 2.88
N PRO A 73 3.63 -1.11 1.81
CA PRO A 73 5.00 -0.75 1.46
C PRO A 73 5.72 -0.07 2.62
N MET A 74 6.89 -0.58 2.96
CA MET A 74 7.72 -0.08 4.05
C MET A 74 9.21 -0.23 3.73
N ARG A 75 10.04 0.49 4.49
CA ARG A 75 11.49 0.35 4.45
C ARG A 75 11.92 -1.01 5.00
N ARG A 76 12.95 -1.61 4.38
CA ARG A 76 13.53 -2.90 4.80
C ARG A 76 13.91 -2.91 6.28
N GLU A 77 14.63 -1.88 6.73
CA GLU A 77 15.13 -1.78 8.11
C GLU A 77 13.99 -1.72 9.14
N ALA A 78 12.85 -1.12 8.77
CA ALA A 78 11.68 -1.09 9.65
C ALA A 78 11.09 -2.50 9.83
N LEU A 79 11.04 -3.30 8.77
CA LEU A 79 10.53 -4.67 8.83
C LEU A 79 11.53 -5.63 9.51
N GLU A 80 12.83 -5.45 9.27
CA GLU A 80 13.90 -6.20 9.95
C GLU A 80 13.90 -5.96 11.47
N LYS A 81 13.65 -4.72 11.91
CA LYS A 81 13.47 -4.37 13.33
C LYS A 81 12.40 -5.26 13.99
N PHE A 82 11.33 -5.57 13.28
CA PHE A 82 10.25 -6.43 13.78
C PHE A 82 10.50 -7.93 13.51
N GLY A 83 11.61 -8.31 12.88
CA GLY A 83 11.88 -9.68 12.51
C GLY A 83 10.85 -10.22 11.51
N ILE A 84 10.45 -9.38 10.55
CA ILE A 84 9.51 -9.73 9.47
C ILE A 84 10.33 -10.05 8.21
N PRO A 85 10.61 -11.34 7.91
CA PRO A 85 11.44 -11.74 6.78
C PRO A 85 10.67 -11.73 5.46
N ALA A 86 11.39 -11.89 4.35
CA ALA A 86 10.79 -12.15 3.05
C ALA A 86 9.87 -13.39 3.11
N MET A 87 8.76 -13.34 2.39
CA MET A 87 7.78 -14.44 2.33
C MET A 87 8.38 -15.71 1.74
N VAL A 88 9.28 -15.57 0.77
CA VAL A 88 9.95 -16.67 0.08
C VAL A 88 11.46 -16.43 0.02
N THR A 89 12.24 -17.51 0.02
CA THR A 89 13.71 -17.45 -0.13
C THR A 89 14.14 -17.13 -1.55
N LYS A 90 13.33 -17.54 -2.54
CA LYS A 90 13.54 -17.24 -3.97
C LYS A 90 12.26 -16.66 -4.53
N ASN A 91 12.30 -15.38 -4.85
CA ASN A 91 11.18 -14.71 -5.52
C ASN A 91 11.13 -15.10 -7.00
N THR A 92 9.99 -15.59 -7.47
CA THR A 92 9.71 -15.97 -8.86
C THR A 92 8.56 -15.19 -9.45
N ASP A 93 8.13 -14.11 -8.76
CA ASP A 93 7.11 -13.20 -9.27
C ASP A 93 7.61 -12.46 -10.51
N ASN A 94 6.74 -12.29 -11.50
CA ASN A 94 7.08 -11.66 -12.78
C ASN A 94 7.58 -10.22 -12.62
N HIS A 95 7.09 -9.51 -11.62
CA HIS A 95 7.44 -8.11 -11.31
C HIS A 95 8.34 -7.97 -10.09
N GLU A 96 8.77 -9.11 -9.52
CA GLU A 96 9.65 -9.18 -8.35
C GLU A 96 9.10 -8.43 -7.12
N THR A 97 7.78 -8.39 -6.94
CA THR A 97 7.14 -7.76 -5.77
C THR A 97 7.64 -8.42 -4.49
N ALA A 98 8.27 -7.62 -3.64
CA ALA A 98 8.97 -8.14 -2.46
C ALA A 98 8.05 -8.31 -1.26
N PHE A 99 7.14 -9.28 -1.33
CA PHE A 99 6.30 -9.69 -0.22
C PHE A 99 7.13 -10.18 0.96
N THR A 100 6.68 -9.83 2.15
CA THR A 100 7.18 -10.37 3.40
C THR A 100 6.17 -11.32 4.02
N VAL A 101 6.56 -11.98 5.11
CA VAL A 101 5.62 -12.73 5.95
C VAL A 101 4.53 -11.78 6.43
N THR A 102 3.27 -12.21 6.37
CA THR A 102 2.12 -11.43 6.81
C THR A 102 2.04 -11.36 8.34
N VAL A 103 1.45 -10.29 8.84
CA VAL A 103 1.40 -10.04 10.28
C VAL A 103 0.04 -9.54 10.75
N ASP A 104 -0.25 -9.77 12.04
CA ASP A 104 -1.30 -9.11 12.82
C ASP A 104 -0.71 -8.67 14.16
N HIS A 105 -1.19 -7.55 14.71
CA HIS A 105 -0.81 -7.16 16.06
C HIS A 105 -1.43 -8.10 17.09
N VAL A 106 -0.71 -8.38 18.18
CA VAL A 106 -1.16 -9.34 19.23
C VAL A 106 -2.46 -8.93 19.92
N ASP A 107 -2.78 -7.63 19.97
CA ASP A 107 -4.01 -7.11 20.57
C ASP A 107 -5.24 -7.26 19.68
N THR A 108 -5.09 -7.72 18.43
CA THR A 108 -6.22 -8.02 17.55
C THR A 108 -6.83 -9.38 17.89
N THR A 109 -8.08 -9.59 17.53
CA THR A 109 -8.75 -10.90 17.67
C THR A 109 -8.38 -11.82 16.51
N THR A 110 -9.07 -11.73 15.37
CA THR A 110 -8.72 -12.47 14.15
C THR A 110 -7.75 -11.71 13.24
N GLY A 111 -7.69 -10.39 13.36
CA GLY A 111 -6.83 -9.52 12.55
C GLY A 111 -7.41 -9.10 11.19
N VAL A 112 -8.52 -9.71 10.75
CA VAL A 112 -9.03 -9.58 9.38
C VAL A 112 -9.88 -8.33 9.13
N SER A 113 -10.55 -7.81 10.17
CA SER A 113 -11.45 -6.67 10.01
C SER A 113 -10.69 -5.41 9.57
N PRO A 114 -11.34 -4.47 8.86
CA PRO A 114 -10.71 -3.19 8.51
C PRO A 114 -10.14 -2.45 9.72
N ALA A 115 -10.84 -2.49 10.86
CA ALA A 115 -10.35 -1.88 12.10
C ALA A 115 -9.07 -2.54 12.61
N GLU A 116 -9.00 -3.87 12.61
CA GLU A 116 -7.83 -4.60 13.09
C GLU A 116 -6.64 -4.49 12.14
N ARG A 117 -6.87 -4.50 10.81
CA ARG A 117 -5.80 -4.24 9.84
C ARG A 117 -5.27 -2.81 9.97
N ALA A 118 -6.15 -1.81 10.11
CA ALA A 118 -5.75 -0.43 10.37
C ALA A 118 -4.90 -0.34 11.65
N TYR A 119 -5.33 -0.99 12.73
CA TYR A 119 -4.59 -1.03 13.99
C TYR A 119 -3.20 -1.66 13.82
N THR A 120 -3.10 -2.80 13.16
CA THR A 120 -1.82 -3.47 12.88
C THR A 120 -0.90 -2.56 12.06
N ILE A 121 -1.40 -1.88 11.02
CA ILE A 121 -0.63 -0.94 10.20
C ILE A 121 -0.12 0.22 11.05
N GLN A 122 -0.96 0.83 11.90
CA GLN A 122 -0.53 1.88 12.81
C GLN A 122 0.57 1.42 13.77
N LYS A 123 0.50 0.17 14.24
CA LYS A 123 1.52 -0.42 15.10
C LYS A 123 2.83 -0.71 14.38
N LEU A 124 2.81 -0.98 13.09
CA LEU A 124 4.04 -1.08 12.28
C LEU A 124 4.78 0.27 12.17
N LEU A 125 4.07 1.40 12.34
CA LEU A 125 4.66 2.74 12.36
C LEU A 125 5.10 3.20 13.75
N ASP A 126 4.67 2.52 14.80
CA ASP A 126 4.95 2.90 16.19
C ASP A 126 6.44 2.64 16.52
N PRO A 127 7.24 3.68 16.83
CA PRO A 127 8.64 3.49 17.16
C PRO A 127 8.86 2.67 18.44
N SER A 128 7.88 2.58 19.31
CA SER A 128 7.92 1.81 20.55
C SER A 128 7.57 0.33 20.39
N ALA A 129 6.97 -0.06 19.25
CA ALA A 129 6.59 -1.43 18.98
C ALA A 129 7.81 -2.36 18.88
N LYS A 130 7.60 -3.62 19.26
CA LYS A 130 8.62 -4.66 19.38
C LYS A 130 8.28 -5.87 18.50
N PRO A 131 9.25 -6.74 18.16
CA PRO A 131 8.99 -7.95 17.35
C PRO A 131 7.89 -8.86 17.91
N GLN A 132 7.79 -8.99 19.21
CA GLN A 132 6.78 -9.84 19.88
C GLN A 132 5.36 -9.27 19.84
N ASP A 133 5.19 -8.00 19.46
CA ASP A 133 3.87 -7.38 19.33
C ASP A 133 3.15 -7.82 18.05
N PHE A 134 3.85 -8.56 17.16
CA PHE A 134 3.30 -9.03 15.90
C PHE A 134 3.26 -10.56 15.82
N ARG A 135 2.07 -11.11 15.58
CA ARG A 135 1.85 -12.52 15.23
C ARG A 135 2.15 -12.74 13.74
N ARG A 136 2.62 -13.92 13.40
CA ARG A 136 2.92 -14.39 12.05
C ARG A 136 2.39 -15.82 11.84
N PRO A 137 1.65 -16.11 10.78
CA PRO A 137 1.14 -15.20 9.75
C PRO A 137 0.00 -14.31 10.26
N GLY A 138 -0.44 -13.35 9.43
CA GLY A 138 -1.54 -12.44 9.72
C GLY A 138 -2.26 -11.98 8.44
N HIS A 139 -2.97 -10.85 8.53
CA HIS A 139 -3.81 -10.32 7.47
C HIS A 139 -3.32 -8.99 6.86
N VAL A 140 -2.23 -8.42 7.39
CA VAL A 140 -1.52 -7.30 6.79
C VAL A 140 -0.32 -7.84 6.03
N PHE A 141 -0.11 -7.35 4.80
CA PHE A 141 0.92 -7.79 3.85
C PHE A 141 1.98 -6.71 3.69
N PRO A 142 3.04 -6.69 4.51
CA PRO A 142 4.11 -5.72 4.31
C PRO A 142 4.89 -6.05 3.02
N LEU A 143 5.30 -4.98 2.32
CA LEU A 143 6.15 -5.06 1.13
C LEU A 143 7.44 -4.27 1.38
N VAL A 144 8.57 -4.82 0.91
CA VAL A 144 9.82 -4.08 0.90
C VAL A 144 9.96 -3.34 -0.42
N TYR A 145 10.00 -2.01 -0.40
CA TYR A 145 10.31 -1.25 -1.61
C TYR A 145 11.81 -1.29 -1.94
N LYS A 146 12.18 -1.15 -3.23
CA LYS A 146 13.58 -1.07 -3.66
C LYS A 146 14.15 0.32 -3.38
N GLU A 147 15.37 0.40 -2.83
CA GLU A 147 16.10 1.66 -2.70
C GLU A 147 16.24 2.33 -4.07
N GLY A 148 16.11 3.67 -4.11
CA GLY A 148 16.02 4.44 -5.34
C GLY A 148 14.61 4.50 -5.92
N VAL A 149 13.64 3.82 -5.30
CA VAL A 149 12.19 3.88 -5.53
C VAL A 149 11.84 3.82 -7.02
N VAL A 150 10.98 4.72 -7.57
CA VAL A 150 10.52 4.65 -8.97
C VAL A 150 11.65 4.78 -10.00
N LEU A 151 12.80 5.33 -9.63
CA LEU A 151 13.97 5.40 -10.53
C LEU A 151 14.64 4.02 -10.73
N VAL A 152 14.38 3.06 -9.83
CA VAL A 152 14.93 1.70 -9.88
C VAL A 152 13.86 0.69 -10.26
N ARG A 153 12.63 0.81 -9.72
CA ARG A 153 11.49 -0.05 -10.04
C ARG A 153 10.21 0.80 -10.17
N GLN A 154 9.62 0.82 -11.36
CA GLN A 154 8.44 1.63 -11.68
C GLN A 154 7.14 0.94 -11.25
N GLY A 155 7.05 0.47 -10.00
CA GLY A 155 5.87 -0.19 -9.44
C GLY A 155 5.09 0.69 -8.47
N HIS A 156 3.82 0.31 -8.22
CA HIS A 156 2.95 0.98 -7.25
C HIS A 156 3.58 1.02 -5.84
N THR A 157 4.30 -0.03 -5.45
CA THR A 157 5.06 -0.10 -4.20
C THR A 157 6.01 1.08 -4.06
N GLU A 158 6.86 1.32 -5.06
CA GLU A 158 7.85 2.38 -5.08
C GLU A 158 7.20 3.75 -5.25
N ALA A 159 6.20 3.87 -6.14
CA ALA A 159 5.47 5.11 -6.36
C ALA A 159 4.79 5.61 -5.10
N SER A 160 4.19 4.72 -4.31
CA SER A 160 3.55 5.08 -3.05
C SER A 160 4.53 5.70 -2.04
N ILE A 161 5.75 5.19 -1.99
CA ILE A 161 6.80 5.72 -1.11
C ILE A 161 7.32 7.08 -1.59
N ASP A 162 7.55 7.24 -2.90
CA ASP A 162 7.94 8.55 -3.46
C ASP A 162 6.87 9.62 -3.18
N LEU A 163 5.60 9.28 -3.35
CA LEU A 163 4.51 10.20 -3.03
C LEU A 163 4.48 10.57 -1.54
N CYS A 164 4.69 9.60 -0.63
CA CYS A 164 4.80 9.89 0.80
C CYS A 164 5.97 10.85 1.09
N ARG A 165 7.16 10.59 0.52
CA ARG A 165 8.33 11.47 0.66
C ARG A 165 8.07 12.89 0.17
N LEU A 166 7.52 13.03 -1.04
CA LEU A 166 7.23 14.33 -1.65
C LEU A 166 6.12 15.08 -0.90
N ALA A 167 5.19 14.36 -0.28
CA ALA A 167 4.17 14.94 0.58
C ALA A 167 4.69 15.33 1.98
N GLY A 168 5.92 14.94 2.35
CA GLY A 168 6.49 15.18 3.68
C GLY A 168 5.92 14.27 4.78
N LEU A 169 5.43 13.08 4.39
CA LEU A 169 4.86 12.06 5.25
C LEU A 169 5.86 10.95 5.55
N GLN A 170 5.55 10.04 6.48
CA GLN A 170 6.38 8.88 6.74
C GLN A 170 6.51 7.99 5.49
N GLU A 171 7.69 7.37 5.31
CA GLU A 171 7.98 6.47 4.17
C GLU A 171 7.31 5.09 4.36
N ALA A 172 6.01 5.12 4.47
CA ALA A 172 5.15 3.94 4.54
C ALA A 172 3.79 4.27 3.93
N ALA A 173 3.23 3.33 3.18
CA ALA A 173 1.95 3.51 2.51
C ALA A 173 1.04 2.29 2.74
N VAL A 174 -0.22 2.44 2.39
CA VAL A 174 -1.14 1.32 2.15
C VAL A 174 -1.57 1.38 0.71
N ILE A 175 -1.46 0.27 0.01
CA ILE A 175 -1.86 0.12 -1.40
C ILE A 175 -2.82 -1.05 -1.55
N CYS A 176 -3.71 -0.99 -2.54
CA CYS A 176 -4.66 -2.05 -2.82
C CYS A 176 -5.03 -2.01 -4.31
N GLU A 177 -4.82 -3.10 -5.01
CA GLU A 177 -5.12 -3.22 -6.44
C GLU A 177 -6.64 -3.08 -6.69
N ILE A 178 -7.01 -2.37 -7.76
CA ILE A 178 -8.40 -2.20 -8.20
C ILE A 178 -8.73 -3.31 -9.20
N THR A 179 -9.63 -4.23 -8.80
CA THR A 179 -10.03 -5.40 -9.61
C THR A 179 -11.48 -5.33 -10.09
#